data_4694688804c653ef17a915591520bb01
#
_entry.id   4694688804c653ef17a915591520bb01
#
_cell.length_a   1.000
_cell.length_b   1.000
_cell.length_c   1.000
_cell.angle_alpha   90.00
_cell.angle_beta   90.00
_cell.angle_gamma   90.00
#
_symmetry.space_group_name_H-M   'P 1'
#
loop_
_entity.id
_entity.type
_entity.pdbx_description
1 polymer ?
#
loop_
_entity_poly.entity_id
_entity_poly.type
_entity_poly.pdbx_seq_one_letter_code
_entity_poly.pdbx_strand_id
1 'polypeptide(L)'
;LLLDLLRLGAYQLLYMDGVPSYAAVSQTVQQVRSLAGKGGAPLANGVLRSLEREGGDLDRFPPFETSPLEHLTTWGSHPPWLLRRWLGRWSPDQVRSLVELNNAPAPVYFRPLGVEPGEARDRLREMGWEASLLGDGIPCLLLGSGTDPALLLQEVPGIVQDPGAALVTLYAHPEAGIRLADLCAAPGGKALALAHQGAYVLAADPSLPRLRVLRENVERVGGRVWVVAARAQEPPVGECPMVLLDVPCSGTGTLRRHPDARWRLTPETLRELVDLQERILEGAAPLVPAGGHLVYATCTLEEEENEGQVRTFLARHPEFHLKETGAVPARYLDEMKRLRVLPQETGFDGAFAARLERGS
;
A
#
# COMPACT_ATOMS: atom_id res chain seq x y z
N LEU A 1 18.91 3.18 -21.40
CA LEU A 1 18.13 2.67 -22.53
C LEU A 1 18.59 1.28 -22.99
N LEU A 2 19.89 1.08 -23.43
CA LEU A 2 20.37 -0.25 -23.86
C LEU A 2 20.20 -1.29 -22.74
N LEU A 3 20.61 -0.96 -21.52
CA LEU A 3 20.44 -1.84 -20.35
C LEU A 3 18.98 -2.16 -20.07
N ASP A 4 18.07 -1.20 -20.24
CA ASP A 4 16.65 -1.42 -20.00
C ASP A 4 16.01 -2.33 -21.04
N LEU A 5 16.43 -2.20 -22.31
CA LEU A 5 16.04 -3.10 -23.38
C LEU A 5 16.57 -4.52 -23.14
N LEU A 6 17.81 -4.66 -22.65
CA LEU A 6 18.38 -5.96 -22.29
C LEU A 6 17.63 -6.59 -21.13
N ARG A 7 17.27 -5.83 -20.09
CA ARG A 7 16.45 -6.30 -18.96
C ARG A 7 15.09 -6.78 -19.41
N LEU A 8 14.43 -6.02 -20.31
CA LEU A 8 13.16 -6.41 -20.88
C LEU A 8 13.26 -7.73 -21.68
N GLY A 9 14.27 -7.86 -22.52
CA GLY A 9 14.52 -9.09 -23.27
C GLY A 9 14.84 -10.29 -22.36
N ALA A 10 15.65 -10.08 -21.34
CA ALA A 10 15.95 -11.10 -20.33
C ALA A 10 14.68 -11.55 -19.56
N TYR A 11 13.84 -10.58 -19.18
CA TYR A 11 12.57 -10.88 -18.53
C TYR A 11 11.65 -11.75 -19.40
N GLN A 12 11.54 -11.40 -20.69
CA GLN A 12 10.77 -12.18 -21.64
C GLN A 12 11.31 -13.62 -21.80
N LEU A 13 12.65 -13.78 -21.80
CA LEU A 13 13.30 -15.08 -21.94
C LEU A 13 13.13 -15.98 -20.70
N LEU A 14 13.17 -15.40 -19.52
CA LEU A 14 13.27 -16.17 -18.25
C LEU A 14 11.93 -16.31 -17.52
N TYR A 15 10.97 -15.41 -17.76
CA TYR A 15 9.76 -15.31 -16.93
C TYR A 15 8.45 -15.23 -17.70
N MET A 16 8.49 -15.25 -19.05
CA MET A 16 7.27 -15.19 -19.87
C MET A 16 7.10 -16.46 -20.71
N ASP A 17 6.42 -17.47 -20.14
CA ASP A 17 6.19 -18.77 -20.79
C ASP A 17 5.49 -18.69 -22.15
N GLY A 18 4.70 -17.64 -22.39
CA GLY A 18 4.00 -17.43 -23.66
C GLY A 18 4.83 -16.78 -24.77
N VAL A 19 6.09 -16.39 -24.51
CA VAL A 19 6.97 -15.73 -25.48
C VAL A 19 8.06 -16.69 -25.95
N PRO A 20 8.05 -17.14 -27.23
CA PRO A 20 9.13 -17.99 -27.75
C PRO A 20 10.50 -17.28 -27.63
N SER A 21 11.53 -18.00 -27.22
CA SER A 21 12.89 -17.43 -26.97
C SER A 21 13.44 -16.69 -28.20
N TYR A 22 13.24 -17.26 -29.40
CA TYR A 22 13.69 -16.62 -30.64
C TYR A 22 13.00 -15.26 -30.88
N ALA A 23 11.73 -15.13 -30.50
CA ALA A 23 10.97 -13.90 -30.63
C ALA A 23 11.45 -12.85 -29.64
N ALA A 24 11.64 -13.22 -28.37
CA ALA A 24 12.19 -12.35 -27.33
C ALA A 24 13.56 -11.76 -27.76
N VAL A 25 14.47 -12.61 -28.23
CA VAL A 25 15.80 -12.16 -28.70
C VAL A 25 15.67 -11.26 -29.93
N SER A 26 14.94 -11.70 -30.97
CA SER A 26 14.82 -10.96 -32.23
C SER A 26 14.18 -9.58 -32.02
N GLN A 27 13.08 -9.50 -31.30
CA GLN A 27 12.38 -8.23 -31.03
C GLN A 27 13.23 -7.28 -30.18
N THR A 28 13.91 -7.78 -29.16
CA THR A 28 14.80 -6.94 -28.34
C THR A 28 15.97 -6.41 -29.18
N VAL A 29 16.61 -7.23 -29.99
CA VAL A 29 17.70 -6.80 -30.88
C VAL A 29 17.24 -5.75 -31.89
N GLN A 30 16.02 -5.89 -32.43
CA GLN A 30 15.40 -4.91 -33.32
C GLN A 30 15.15 -3.57 -32.59
N GLN A 31 14.59 -3.62 -31.38
CA GLN A 31 14.39 -2.43 -30.54
C GLN A 31 15.71 -1.73 -30.21
N VAL A 32 16.75 -2.49 -29.83
CA VAL A 32 18.08 -1.93 -29.57
C VAL A 32 18.62 -1.25 -30.84
N ARG A 33 18.48 -1.87 -32.00
CA ARG A 33 18.95 -1.28 -33.27
C ARG A 33 18.25 0.04 -33.60
N SER A 34 16.95 0.13 -33.33
CA SER A 34 16.15 1.33 -33.64
C SER A 34 16.31 2.45 -32.59
N LEU A 35 16.41 2.11 -31.31
CA LEU A 35 16.34 3.07 -30.19
C LEU A 35 17.71 3.41 -29.59
N ALA A 36 18.65 2.44 -29.56
CA ALA A 36 19.98 2.59 -28.95
C ALA A 36 21.14 2.58 -29.99
N GLY A 37 20.79 2.47 -31.26
CA GLY A 37 21.76 2.51 -32.36
C GLY A 37 22.28 1.12 -32.82
N LYS A 38 22.82 1.10 -34.04
CA LYS A 38 23.24 -0.15 -34.69
C LYS A 38 24.37 -0.90 -33.96
N GLY A 39 25.25 -0.18 -33.25
CA GLY A 39 26.36 -0.79 -32.50
C GLY A 39 25.95 -1.63 -31.28
N GLY A 40 24.79 -1.35 -30.69
CA GLY A 40 24.28 -2.11 -29.55
C GLY A 40 23.64 -3.47 -29.91
N ALA A 41 23.22 -3.63 -31.15
CA ALA A 41 22.48 -4.84 -31.57
C ALA A 41 23.30 -6.14 -31.51
N PRO A 42 24.57 -6.20 -31.92
CA PRO A 42 25.40 -7.38 -31.76
C PRO A 42 25.63 -7.74 -30.28
N LEU A 43 25.86 -6.75 -29.42
CA LEU A 43 26.01 -6.96 -27.99
C LEU A 43 24.72 -7.53 -27.38
N ALA A 44 23.57 -6.94 -27.71
CA ALA A 44 22.28 -7.41 -27.24
C ALA A 44 22.01 -8.85 -27.64
N ASN A 45 22.27 -9.19 -28.90
CA ASN A 45 22.13 -10.57 -29.38
C ASN A 45 23.07 -11.54 -28.64
N GLY A 46 24.32 -11.17 -28.44
CA GLY A 46 25.31 -11.98 -27.72
C GLY A 46 24.88 -12.25 -26.25
N VAL A 47 24.51 -11.19 -25.53
CA VAL A 47 24.06 -11.30 -24.13
C VAL A 47 22.81 -12.15 -23.98
N LEU A 48 21.76 -11.88 -24.80
CA LEU A 48 20.51 -12.62 -24.70
C LEU A 48 20.64 -14.08 -25.12
N ARG A 49 21.46 -14.38 -26.13
CA ARG A 49 21.76 -15.78 -26.51
C ARG A 49 22.60 -16.52 -25.47
N SER A 50 23.49 -15.82 -24.76
CA SER A 50 24.21 -16.41 -23.62
C SER A 50 23.25 -16.74 -22.48
N LEU A 51 22.37 -15.78 -22.15
CA LEU A 51 21.34 -15.97 -21.14
C LEU A 51 20.38 -17.13 -21.47
N GLU A 52 19.97 -17.25 -22.74
CA GLU A 52 19.13 -18.36 -23.21
C GLU A 52 19.78 -19.74 -22.98
N ARG A 53 21.09 -19.85 -23.25
CA ARG A 53 21.84 -21.09 -23.06
C ARG A 53 22.13 -21.43 -21.61
N GLU A 54 22.41 -20.43 -20.81
CA GLU A 54 22.92 -20.59 -19.45
C GLU A 54 21.79 -20.55 -18.41
N GLY A 55 20.62 -20.00 -18.80
CA GLY A 55 19.49 -19.83 -17.87
C GLY A 55 19.73 -18.73 -16.82
N GLY A 56 18.80 -18.61 -15.91
CA GLY A 56 18.87 -17.71 -14.75
C GLY A 56 19.42 -18.45 -13.53
N ASP A 57 20.71 -18.69 -13.49
CA ASP A 57 21.36 -19.40 -12.39
C ASP A 57 21.46 -18.49 -11.15
N LEU A 58 20.91 -18.95 -10.03
CA LEU A 58 20.97 -18.25 -8.75
C LEU A 58 22.38 -18.22 -8.14
N ASP A 59 23.25 -19.18 -8.50
CA ASP A 59 24.64 -19.24 -8.00
C ASP A 59 25.51 -18.07 -8.49
N ARG A 60 24.99 -17.26 -9.41
CA ARG A 60 25.66 -16.03 -9.89
C ARG A 60 25.46 -14.82 -9.00
N PHE A 61 24.52 -14.88 -8.07
CA PHE A 61 24.33 -13.81 -7.11
C PHE A 61 25.19 -14.03 -5.87
N PRO A 62 25.61 -12.94 -5.18
CA PRO A 62 26.33 -13.08 -3.92
C PRO A 62 25.53 -13.95 -2.93
N PRO A 63 26.16 -14.90 -2.21
CA PRO A 63 25.47 -15.76 -1.25
C PRO A 63 24.83 -14.92 -0.14
N PHE A 64 23.57 -15.22 0.20
CA PHE A 64 22.82 -14.47 1.23
C PHE A 64 23.52 -14.55 2.60
N GLU A 65 24.04 -15.72 2.99
CA GLU A 65 24.63 -15.99 4.29
C GLU A 65 25.87 -15.14 4.59
N THR A 66 26.63 -14.78 3.55
CA THR A 66 27.87 -14.00 3.68
C THR A 66 27.71 -12.54 3.29
N SER A 67 26.77 -12.24 2.41
CA SER A 67 26.60 -10.91 1.81
C SER A 67 25.12 -10.54 1.64
N PRO A 68 24.32 -10.47 2.73
CA PRO A 68 22.87 -10.28 2.64
C PRO A 68 22.49 -8.97 1.92
N LEU A 69 23.20 -7.87 2.14
CA LEU A 69 22.93 -6.60 1.47
C LEU A 69 23.11 -6.71 -0.06
N GLU A 70 24.22 -7.30 -0.50
CA GLU A 70 24.52 -7.44 -1.93
C GLU A 70 23.55 -8.42 -2.62
N HIS A 71 23.24 -9.53 -1.95
CA HIS A 71 22.24 -10.49 -2.42
C HIS A 71 20.89 -9.83 -2.60
N LEU A 72 20.37 -9.14 -1.60
CA LEU A 72 19.07 -8.48 -1.63
C LEU A 72 19.03 -7.29 -2.61
N THR A 73 20.18 -6.64 -2.86
CA THR A 73 20.30 -5.57 -3.86
C THR A 73 20.21 -6.12 -5.27
N THR A 74 20.89 -7.22 -5.56
CA THR A 74 21.04 -7.79 -6.90
C THR A 74 19.89 -8.75 -7.21
N TRP A 75 19.84 -9.89 -6.54
CA TRP A 75 18.76 -10.88 -6.70
C TRP A 75 17.41 -10.32 -6.23
N GLY A 76 17.37 -9.68 -5.07
CA GLY A 76 16.16 -9.10 -4.50
C GLY A 76 15.67 -7.84 -5.21
N SER A 77 16.51 -7.22 -6.06
CA SER A 77 16.14 -6.02 -6.84
C SER A 77 15.57 -4.88 -6.00
N HIS A 78 16.26 -4.52 -4.91
CA HIS A 78 15.90 -3.39 -4.05
C HIS A 78 17.06 -2.40 -3.93
N PRO A 79 16.79 -1.08 -3.74
CA PRO A 79 17.83 -0.07 -3.57
C PRO A 79 18.67 -0.32 -2.31
N PRO A 80 20.01 -0.25 -2.40
CA PRO A 80 20.90 -0.52 -1.26
C PRO A 80 20.65 0.37 -0.05
N TRP A 81 20.26 1.63 -0.25
CA TRP A 81 19.99 2.56 0.84
C TRP A 81 18.76 2.13 1.66
N LEU A 82 17.72 1.62 1.00
CA LEU A 82 16.49 1.14 1.65
C LEU A 82 16.76 -0.17 2.41
N LEU A 83 17.51 -1.09 1.79
CA LEU A 83 17.92 -2.35 2.43
C LEU A 83 18.78 -2.12 3.68
N ARG A 84 19.73 -1.16 3.66
CA ARG A 84 20.52 -0.82 4.85
C ARG A 84 19.65 -0.35 6.01
N ARG A 85 18.60 0.41 5.73
CA ARG A 85 17.63 0.85 6.75
C ARG A 85 16.90 -0.35 7.36
N TRP A 86 16.38 -1.23 6.52
CA TRP A 86 15.65 -2.41 6.96
C TRP A 86 16.53 -3.40 7.72
N LEU A 87 17.76 -3.66 7.23
CA LEU A 87 18.74 -4.51 7.93
C LEU A 87 19.22 -3.91 9.26
N GLY A 88 19.09 -2.61 9.47
CA GLY A 88 19.31 -1.95 10.76
C GLY A 88 18.17 -2.11 11.76
N ARG A 89 16.98 -2.51 11.29
CA ARG A 89 15.76 -2.66 12.13
C ARG A 89 15.34 -4.12 12.33
N TRP A 90 15.56 -4.95 11.34
CA TRP A 90 15.12 -6.35 11.32
C TRP A 90 16.27 -7.29 11.03
N SER A 91 16.09 -8.56 11.42
CA SER A 91 17.07 -9.58 11.08
C SER A 91 17.20 -9.77 9.55
N PRO A 92 18.36 -10.26 9.06
CA PRO A 92 18.52 -10.53 7.63
C PRO A 92 17.44 -11.43 7.04
N ASP A 93 16.97 -12.44 7.79
CA ASP A 93 15.91 -13.34 7.33
C ASP A 93 14.53 -12.64 7.23
N GLN A 94 14.21 -11.74 8.16
CA GLN A 94 12.99 -10.94 8.07
C GLN A 94 13.02 -10.00 6.85
N VAL A 95 14.19 -9.39 6.57
CA VAL A 95 14.35 -8.53 5.40
C VAL A 95 14.29 -9.36 4.11
N ARG A 96 14.87 -10.58 4.10
CA ARG A 96 14.74 -11.50 2.97
C ARG A 96 13.27 -11.83 2.69
N SER A 97 12.52 -12.23 3.71
CA SER A 97 11.09 -12.52 3.60
C SER A 97 10.28 -11.33 3.06
N LEU A 98 10.60 -10.11 3.51
CA LEU A 98 9.99 -8.88 2.98
C LEU A 98 10.30 -8.66 1.50
N VAL A 99 11.56 -8.86 1.09
CA VAL A 99 12.01 -8.70 -0.31
C VAL A 99 11.37 -9.76 -1.21
N GLU A 100 11.30 -11.01 -0.77
CA GLU A 100 10.62 -12.10 -1.47
C GLU A 100 9.13 -11.80 -1.66
N LEU A 101 8.46 -11.33 -0.61
CA LEU A 101 7.08 -10.92 -0.68
C LEU A 101 6.87 -9.75 -1.67
N ASN A 102 7.73 -8.73 -1.63
CA ASN A 102 7.66 -7.60 -2.54
C ASN A 102 7.83 -7.98 -4.01
N ASN A 103 8.48 -9.09 -4.29
CA ASN A 103 8.70 -9.62 -5.64
C ASN A 103 7.67 -10.68 -6.06
N ALA A 104 6.84 -11.17 -5.15
CA ALA A 104 5.78 -12.12 -5.46
C ALA A 104 4.54 -11.43 -6.03
N PRO A 105 3.74 -12.10 -6.88
CA PRO A 105 2.44 -11.56 -7.33
C PRO A 105 1.54 -11.20 -6.15
N ALA A 106 0.95 -10.01 -6.18
CA ALA A 106 0.06 -9.56 -5.11
C ALA A 106 -1.30 -10.27 -5.22
N PRO A 107 -1.82 -10.86 -4.14
CA PRO A 107 -3.17 -11.38 -4.12
C PRO A 107 -4.20 -10.26 -4.25
N VAL A 108 -5.37 -10.59 -4.77
CA VAL A 108 -6.49 -9.65 -4.85
C VAL A 108 -7.41 -9.90 -3.66
N TYR A 109 -7.67 -8.82 -2.92
CA TYR A 109 -8.62 -8.84 -1.83
C TYR A 109 -9.82 -7.95 -2.14
N PHE A 110 -11.00 -8.45 -1.82
CA PHE A 110 -12.26 -7.75 -1.98
C PHE A 110 -12.88 -7.49 -0.61
N ARG A 111 -13.25 -6.24 -0.35
CA ARG A 111 -14.01 -5.87 0.83
C ARG A 111 -15.45 -5.58 0.43
N PRO A 112 -16.40 -6.44 0.81
CA PRO A 112 -17.82 -6.15 0.63
C PRO A 112 -18.24 -4.96 1.50
N LEU A 113 -19.16 -4.15 1.01
CA LEU A 113 -19.70 -2.98 1.70
C LEU A 113 -21.21 -3.05 1.69
N GLY A 114 -21.85 -2.93 2.87
CA GLY A 114 -23.29 -3.07 3.03
C GLY A 114 -23.81 -4.50 2.92
N VAL A 115 -22.91 -5.48 2.83
CA VAL A 115 -23.18 -6.93 2.80
C VAL A 115 -22.19 -7.61 3.74
N GLU A 116 -22.64 -8.60 4.49
CA GLU A 116 -21.75 -9.37 5.36
C GLU A 116 -20.75 -10.19 4.54
N PRO A 117 -19.47 -10.28 4.97
CA PRO A 117 -18.43 -10.98 4.21
C PRO A 117 -18.77 -12.44 3.88
N GLY A 118 -19.47 -13.14 4.78
CA GLY A 118 -19.93 -14.51 4.57
C GLY A 118 -20.95 -14.62 3.43
N GLU A 119 -21.93 -13.73 3.40
CA GLU A 119 -22.94 -13.66 2.34
C GLU A 119 -22.31 -13.30 0.98
N ALA A 120 -21.41 -12.30 0.99
CA ALA A 120 -20.67 -11.92 -0.22
C ALA A 120 -19.84 -13.09 -0.79
N ARG A 121 -19.14 -13.84 0.09
CA ARG A 121 -18.40 -15.06 -0.31
C ARG A 121 -19.31 -16.08 -0.99
N ASP A 122 -20.48 -16.39 -0.37
CA ASP A 122 -21.36 -17.43 -0.86
C ASP A 122 -21.94 -17.02 -2.22
N ARG A 123 -22.33 -15.75 -2.38
CA ARG A 123 -22.77 -15.21 -3.67
C ARG A 123 -21.71 -15.30 -4.75
N LEU A 124 -20.43 -14.99 -4.43
CA LEU A 124 -19.33 -15.12 -5.38
C LEU A 124 -19.11 -16.59 -5.81
N ARG A 125 -19.23 -17.54 -4.88
CA ARG A 125 -19.11 -18.97 -5.15
C ARG A 125 -20.23 -19.50 -6.05
N GLU A 126 -21.47 -19.04 -5.83
CA GLU A 126 -22.60 -19.36 -6.71
C GLU A 126 -22.37 -18.89 -8.16
N MET A 127 -21.62 -17.80 -8.33
CA MET A 127 -21.21 -17.29 -9.64
C MET A 127 -19.97 -17.99 -10.22
N GLY A 128 -19.44 -19.02 -9.54
CA GLY A 128 -18.27 -19.79 -9.98
C GLY A 128 -16.91 -19.15 -9.63
N TRP A 129 -16.88 -18.14 -8.76
CA TRP A 129 -15.64 -17.51 -8.35
C TRP A 129 -15.13 -18.07 -7.01
N GLU A 130 -13.82 -18.31 -6.95
CA GLU A 130 -13.18 -18.70 -5.70
C GLU A 130 -13.05 -17.49 -4.77
N ALA A 131 -13.62 -17.59 -3.58
CA ALA A 131 -13.53 -16.58 -2.54
C ALA A 131 -13.40 -17.24 -1.16
N SER A 132 -12.52 -16.70 -0.33
CA SER A 132 -12.27 -17.19 1.04
C SER A 132 -12.29 -16.05 2.04
N LEU A 133 -12.93 -16.29 3.19
CA LEU A 133 -12.90 -15.36 4.33
C LEU A 133 -11.48 -15.29 4.90
N LEU A 134 -11.10 -14.12 5.36
CA LEU A 134 -9.92 -13.95 6.18
C LEU A 134 -10.26 -14.20 7.66
N GLY A 135 -9.25 -14.62 8.42
CA GLY A 135 -9.38 -14.74 9.89
C GLY A 135 -9.48 -13.38 10.60
N ASP A 136 -9.59 -13.43 11.94
CA ASP A 136 -9.51 -12.27 12.84
C ASP A 136 -10.60 -11.19 12.63
N GLY A 137 -11.73 -11.53 12.05
CA GLY A 137 -12.78 -10.56 11.80
C GLY A 137 -12.43 -9.49 10.74
N ILE A 138 -11.38 -9.71 9.95
CA ILE A 138 -11.02 -8.80 8.85
C ILE A 138 -12.10 -8.90 7.77
N PRO A 139 -12.80 -7.79 7.42
CA PRO A 139 -13.95 -7.82 6.51
C PRO A 139 -13.54 -7.86 5.04
N CYS A 140 -12.57 -8.71 4.71
CA CYS A 140 -12.08 -8.91 3.35
C CYS A 140 -12.18 -10.37 2.93
N LEU A 141 -12.35 -10.60 1.65
CA LEU A 141 -12.26 -11.90 0.98
C LEU A 141 -10.97 -11.97 0.18
N LEU A 142 -10.27 -13.08 0.30
CA LEU A 142 -9.20 -13.44 -0.65
C LEU A 142 -9.87 -14.03 -1.88
N LEU A 143 -9.56 -13.51 -3.05
CA LEU A 143 -10.08 -13.99 -4.32
C LEU A 143 -9.12 -14.97 -4.99
N GLY A 144 -9.69 -15.95 -5.71
CA GLY A 144 -8.93 -16.88 -6.52
C GLY A 144 -8.22 -16.20 -7.70
N SER A 145 -7.20 -16.89 -8.23
CA SER A 145 -6.49 -16.45 -9.42
C SER A 145 -7.43 -16.39 -10.63
N GLY A 146 -7.33 -15.32 -11.42
CA GLY A 146 -8.16 -15.16 -12.63
C GLY A 146 -9.51 -14.44 -12.38
N THR A 147 -9.85 -14.07 -11.16
CA THR A 147 -11.02 -13.21 -10.90
C THR A 147 -10.79 -11.82 -11.50
N ASP A 148 -11.71 -11.39 -12.38
CA ASP A 148 -11.70 -10.02 -12.91
C ASP A 148 -12.33 -9.06 -11.88
N PRO A 149 -11.56 -8.13 -11.28
CA PRO A 149 -12.11 -7.20 -10.32
C PRO A 149 -13.18 -6.25 -10.89
N ALA A 150 -13.12 -5.96 -12.21
CA ALA A 150 -14.09 -5.07 -12.82
C ALA A 150 -15.47 -5.72 -12.92
N LEU A 151 -15.52 -7.02 -13.27
CA LEU A 151 -16.76 -7.80 -13.25
C LEU A 151 -17.29 -7.98 -11.83
N LEU A 152 -16.40 -8.33 -10.89
CA LEU A 152 -16.74 -8.49 -9.49
C LEU A 152 -17.46 -7.24 -8.91
N LEU A 153 -16.92 -6.06 -9.19
CA LEU A 153 -17.46 -4.79 -8.67
C LEU A 153 -18.83 -4.41 -9.26
N GLN A 154 -19.25 -5.04 -10.34
CA GLN A 154 -20.59 -4.88 -10.91
C GLN A 154 -21.63 -5.75 -10.20
N GLU A 155 -21.21 -6.92 -9.71
CA GLU A 155 -22.09 -7.95 -9.18
C GLU A 155 -22.27 -7.87 -7.65
N VAL A 156 -21.22 -7.49 -6.94
CA VAL A 156 -21.25 -7.42 -5.46
C VAL A 156 -20.82 -6.03 -5.00
N PRO A 157 -21.64 -5.33 -4.19
CA PRO A 157 -21.24 -4.04 -3.61
C PRO A 157 -19.99 -4.18 -2.76
N GLY A 158 -18.97 -3.39 -3.06
CA GLY A 158 -17.70 -3.46 -2.33
C GLY A 158 -16.57 -2.75 -3.06
N ILE A 159 -15.37 -2.95 -2.57
CA ILE A 159 -14.14 -2.35 -3.08
C ILE A 159 -13.00 -3.37 -3.10
N VAL A 160 -12.06 -3.20 -4.01
CA VAL A 160 -10.76 -3.89 -3.93
C VAL A 160 -9.93 -3.17 -2.88
N GLN A 161 -9.61 -3.86 -1.78
CA GLN A 161 -8.88 -3.28 -0.66
C GLN A 161 -8.01 -4.35 0.03
N ASP A 162 -6.74 -4.01 0.27
CA ASP A 162 -5.85 -4.88 1.05
C ASP A 162 -6.28 -4.94 2.53
N PRO A 163 -6.09 -6.10 3.20
CA PRO A 163 -6.39 -6.26 4.62
C PRO A 163 -5.67 -5.26 5.54
N GLY A 164 -4.45 -4.85 5.22
CA GLY A 164 -3.74 -3.80 5.96
C GLY A 164 -4.51 -2.48 5.98
N ALA A 165 -5.04 -2.05 4.82
CA ALA A 165 -5.88 -0.86 4.72
C ALA A 165 -7.25 -1.05 5.41
N ALA A 166 -7.81 -2.26 5.38
CA ALA A 166 -9.05 -2.58 6.11
C ALA A 166 -8.85 -2.51 7.63
N LEU A 167 -7.72 -3.00 8.14
CA LEU A 167 -7.34 -2.92 9.54
C LEU A 167 -7.23 -1.47 10.05
N VAL A 168 -6.77 -0.53 9.23
CA VAL A 168 -6.77 0.91 9.59
C VAL A 168 -8.19 1.39 9.89
N THR A 169 -9.19 1.00 9.10
CA THR A 169 -10.59 1.44 9.32
C THR A 169 -11.26 0.74 10.50
N LEU A 170 -10.87 -0.51 10.80
CA LEU A 170 -11.28 -1.19 12.03
C LEU A 170 -10.64 -0.51 13.26
N TYR A 171 -9.36 -0.18 13.17
CA TYR A 171 -8.64 0.49 14.24
C TYR A 171 -9.15 1.91 14.50
N ALA A 172 -9.56 2.63 13.46
CA ALA A 172 -10.22 3.94 13.60
C ALA A 172 -11.50 3.84 14.45
N HIS A 173 -12.28 2.78 14.28
CA HIS A 173 -13.44 2.41 15.08
C HIS A 173 -14.39 3.59 15.36
N PRO A 174 -15.01 4.18 14.33
CA PRO A 174 -15.96 5.28 14.52
C PRO A 174 -17.24 4.79 15.19
N GLU A 175 -17.79 5.61 16.09
CA GLU A 175 -19.13 5.39 16.59
C GLU A 175 -20.17 5.62 15.47
N ALA A 176 -21.24 4.83 15.46
CA ALA A 176 -22.30 5.01 14.47
C ALA A 176 -22.96 6.40 14.62
N GLY A 177 -23.11 7.09 13.50
CA GLY A 177 -23.68 8.46 13.47
C GLY A 177 -22.64 9.57 13.72
N ILE A 178 -21.38 9.25 13.99
CA ILE A 178 -20.34 10.28 14.17
C ILE A 178 -20.05 11.01 12.85
N ARG A 179 -19.76 12.30 12.92
CA ARG A 179 -19.17 13.06 11.80
C ARG A 179 -17.68 12.80 11.76
N LEU A 180 -17.18 12.44 10.58
CA LEU A 180 -15.78 12.14 10.34
C LEU A 180 -15.26 12.89 9.12
N ALA A 181 -14.10 13.52 9.25
CA ALA A 181 -13.37 14.09 8.11
C ALA A 181 -12.19 13.19 7.72
N ASP A 182 -12.23 12.62 6.51
CA ASP A 182 -11.08 11.95 5.88
C ASP A 182 -10.40 12.97 4.95
N LEU A 183 -9.25 13.49 5.36
CA LEU A 183 -8.59 14.64 4.71
C LEU A 183 -7.60 14.26 3.60
N CYS A 184 -7.35 12.94 3.40
CA CYS A 184 -6.53 12.41 2.31
C CYS A 184 -7.26 11.24 1.62
N ALA A 185 -8.56 11.41 1.36
CA ALA A 185 -9.51 10.33 1.16
C ALA A 185 -9.37 9.55 -0.15
N ALA A 186 -8.92 10.17 -1.24
CA ALA A 186 -9.00 9.55 -2.56
C ALA A 186 -7.99 8.40 -2.75
N PRO A 187 -8.38 7.29 -3.38
CA PRO A 187 -9.58 7.06 -4.20
C PRO A 187 -10.84 6.62 -3.45
N GLY A 188 -10.88 6.66 -2.10
CA GLY A 188 -12.10 6.49 -1.32
C GLY A 188 -12.25 5.19 -0.53
N GLY A 189 -11.30 4.26 -0.62
CA GLY A 189 -11.45 2.95 0.01
C GLY A 189 -11.69 3.00 1.52
N LYS A 190 -10.97 3.88 2.26
CA LYS A 190 -11.16 4.05 3.70
C LYS A 190 -12.43 4.86 4.02
N ALA A 191 -12.66 5.97 3.30
CA ALA A 191 -13.86 6.80 3.47
C ALA A 191 -15.16 6.01 3.30
N LEU A 192 -15.27 5.19 2.23
CA LEU A 192 -16.42 4.33 1.98
C LEU A 192 -16.61 3.28 3.06
N ALA A 193 -15.51 2.64 3.47
CA ALA A 193 -15.56 1.64 4.52
C ALA A 193 -16.06 2.23 5.86
N LEU A 194 -15.58 3.41 6.24
CA LEU A 194 -16.02 4.12 7.45
C LEU A 194 -17.48 4.58 7.35
N ALA A 195 -17.92 5.01 6.16
CA ALA A 195 -19.33 5.34 5.94
C ALA A 195 -20.25 4.12 6.09
N HIS A 196 -19.83 2.93 5.64
CA HIS A 196 -20.57 1.68 5.84
C HIS A 196 -20.47 1.14 7.28
N GLN A 197 -19.53 1.62 8.10
CA GLN A 197 -19.52 1.42 9.55
C GLN A 197 -20.45 2.39 10.29
N GLY A 198 -21.17 3.26 9.56
CA GLY A 198 -22.20 4.14 10.11
C GLY A 198 -21.77 5.61 10.29
N ALA A 199 -20.53 5.99 9.93
CA ALA A 199 -20.08 7.38 10.02
C ALA A 199 -20.69 8.27 8.90
N TYR A 200 -20.78 9.57 9.17
CA TYR A 200 -21.03 10.61 8.18
C TYR A 200 -19.68 11.18 7.73
N VAL A 201 -19.22 10.82 6.54
CA VAL A 201 -17.85 11.10 6.11
C VAL A 201 -17.79 12.30 5.17
N LEU A 202 -16.98 13.31 5.53
CA LEU A 202 -16.50 14.30 4.57
C LEU A 202 -15.15 13.81 4.05
N ALA A 203 -15.08 13.54 2.75
CA ALA A 203 -13.90 13.00 2.07
C ALA A 203 -13.21 14.10 1.26
N ALA A 204 -12.03 14.54 1.69
CA ALA A 204 -11.28 15.60 1.03
C ALA A 204 -9.98 15.06 0.41
N ASP A 205 -9.61 15.55 -0.77
CA ASP A 205 -8.34 15.28 -1.45
C ASP A 205 -8.04 16.43 -2.43
N PRO A 206 -6.79 16.85 -2.64
CA PRO A 206 -6.48 17.92 -3.60
C PRO A 206 -6.55 17.46 -5.06
N SER A 207 -6.53 16.15 -5.34
CA SER A 207 -6.46 15.59 -6.68
C SER A 207 -7.83 15.39 -7.32
N LEU A 208 -8.24 16.28 -8.21
CA LEU A 208 -9.51 16.16 -8.95
C LEU A 208 -9.66 14.84 -9.70
N PRO A 209 -8.64 14.30 -10.40
CA PRO A 209 -8.76 12.98 -11.03
C PRO A 209 -9.05 11.85 -10.04
N ARG A 210 -8.39 11.85 -8.88
CA ARG A 210 -8.62 10.84 -7.83
C ARG A 210 -10.00 11.01 -7.18
N LEU A 211 -10.47 12.25 -6.98
CA LEU A 211 -11.81 12.52 -6.47
C LEU A 211 -12.92 12.07 -7.43
N ARG A 212 -12.66 12.07 -8.76
CA ARG A 212 -13.61 11.49 -9.72
C ARG A 212 -13.81 10.01 -9.45
N VAL A 213 -12.74 9.24 -9.27
CA VAL A 213 -12.81 7.82 -8.93
C VAL A 213 -13.54 7.60 -7.61
N LEU A 214 -13.29 8.45 -6.61
CA LEU A 214 -14.01 8.40 -5.33
C LEU A 214 -15.52 8.61 -5.54
N ARG A 215 -15.94 9.60 -6.33
CA ARG A 215 -17.36 9.85 -6.63
C ARG A 215 -18.02 8.67 -7.34
N GLU A 216 -17.36 8.12 -8.36
CA GLU A 216 -17.83 6.92 -9.07
C GLU A 216 -18.02 5.75 -8.11
N ASN A 217 -17.09 5.56 -7.16
CA ASN A 217 -17.23 4.54 -6.13
C ASN A 217 -18.39 4.84 -5.16
N VAL A 218 -18.59 6.08 -4.74
CA VAL A 218 -19.74 6.49 -3.90
C VAL A 218 -21.06 6.21 -4.63
N GLU A 219 -21.15 6.54 -5.90
CA GLU A 219 -22.34 6.26 -6.73
C GLU A 219 -22.63 4.77 -6.85
N ARG A 220 -21.57 3.95 -6.98
CA ARG A 220 -21.67 2.50 -7.16
C ARG A 220 -22.06 1.75 -5.87
N VAL A 221 -21.45 2.08 -4.74
CA VAL A 221 -21.65 1.32 -3.48
C VAL A 221 -22.53 2.05 -2.47
N GLY A 222 -22.85 3.31 -2.70
CA GLY A 222 -23.58 4.15 -1.77
C GLY A 222 -22.70 4.57 -0.57
N GLY A 223 -23.37 5.05 0.46
CA GLY A 223 -22.74 5.53 1.69
C GLY A 223 -22.94 7.03 1.92
N ARG A 224 -22.77 7.45 3.18
CA ARG A 224 -22.92 8.85 3.59
C ARG A 224 -21.58 9.58 3.46
N VAL A 225 -21.17 9.83 2.20
CA VAL A 225 -19.87 10.45 1.86
C VAL A 225 -20.09 11.72 1.05
N TRP A 226 -19.53 12.83 1.53
CA TRP A 226 -19.48 14.14 0.84
C TRP A 226 -18.08 14.38 0.34
N VAL A 227 -17.93 14.63 -0.95
CA VAL A 227 -16.63 14.73 -1.62
C VAL A 227 -16.28 16.18 -1.88
N VAL A 228 -15.11 16.62 -1.39
CA VAL A 228 -14.62 18.00 -1.49
C VAL A 228 -13.18 18.03 -2.00
N ALA A 229 -12.87 18.97 -2.89
CA ALA A 229 -11.51 19.25 -3.32
C ALA A 229 -10.84 20.22 -2.34
N ALA A 230 -9.90 19.72 -1.54
CA ALA A 230 -9.18 20.53 -0.56
C ALA A 230 -7.83 19.91 -0.20
N ARG A 231 -6.94 20.73 0.33
CA ARG A 231 -5.67 20.29 0.90
C ARG A 231 -5.86 19.98 2.38
N ALA A 232 -5.25 18.89 2.86
CA ALA A 232 -5.34 18.51 4.26
C ALA A 232 -4.65 19.48 5.23
N GLN A 233 -3.69 20.29 4.76
CA GLN A 233 -3.04 21.35 5.54
C GLN A 233 -3.97 22.56 5.78
N GLU A 234 -4.97 22.74 4.94
CA GLU A 234 -5.97 23.82 5.00
C GLU A 234 -7.37 23.19 4.89
N PRO A 235 -7.81 22.46 5.94
CA PRO A 235 -9.02 21.67 5.88
C PRO A 235 -10.27 22.51 5.64
N PRO A 236 -11.22 22.05 4.82
CA PRO A 236 -12.41 22.85 4.44
C PRO A 236 -13.55 22.73 5.47
N VAL A 237 -13.25 22.39 6.70
CA VAL A 237 -14.21 22.13 7.76
C VAL A 237 -13.79 22.78 9.06
N GLY A 238 -14.77 23.10 9.90
CA GLY A 238 -14.56 23.47 11.30
C GLY A 238 -14.39 22.23 12.19
N GLU A 239 -14.77 22.32 13.45
CA GLU A 239 -14.67 21.22 14.40
C GLU A 239 -15.34 19.94 13.90
N CYS A 240 -14.60 18.84 14.01
CA CYS A 240 -15.03 17.50 13.63
C CYS A 240 -14.63 16.50 14.73
N PRO A 241 -15.57 15.75 15.32
CA PRO A 241 -15.28 14.86 16.44
C PRO A 241 -14.34 13.72 16.08
N MET A 242 -14.20 13.38 14.80
CA MET A 242 -13.22 12.40 14.33
C MET A 242 -12.57 12.86 13.02
N VAL A 243 -11.24 12.84 12.98
CA VAL A 243 -10.46 13.16 11.79
C VAL A 243 -9.57 11.96 11.43
N LEU A 244 -9.63 11.51 10.19
CA LEU A 244 -8.71 10.51 9.63
C LEU A 244 -7.71 11.21 8.69
N LEU A 245 -6.46 10.90 8.89
CA LEU A 245 -5.33 11.31 8.07
C LEU A 245 -4.63 10.07 7.51
N ASP A 246 -5.10 9.53 6.38
CA ASP A 246 -4.37 8.52 5.61
C ASP A 246 -3.37 9.24 4.70
N VAL A 247 -2.28 9.70 5.30
CA VAL A 247 -1.38 10.68 4.70
C VAL A 247 -0.60 10.16 3.49
N PRO A 248 -0.24 11.02 2.53
CA PRO A 248 0.76 10.71 1.52
C PRO A 248 2.06 10.27 2.20
N CYS A 249 2.58 9.10 1.82
CA CYS A 249 3.77 8.51 2.41
C CYS A 249 4.63 7.80 1.36
N SER A 250 5.82 7.34 1.74
CA SER A 250 6.74 6.62 0.86
C SER A 250 6.18 5.30 0.32
N GLY A 251 5.17 4.73 1.00
CA GLY A 251 4.49 3.51 0.57
C GLY A 251 5.36 2.26 0.58
N THR A 252 6.44 2.22 1.36
CA THR A 252 7.38 1.09 1.39
C THR A 252 6.74 -0.23 1.85
N GLY A 253 5.57 -0.17 2.49
CA GLY A 253 4.78 -1.35 2.84
C GLY A 253 3.92 -1.90 1.69
N THR A 254 3.87 -1.22 0.53
CA THR A 254 3.03 -1.61 -0.62
C THR A 254 3.84 -1.92 -1.89
N LEU A 255 5.15 -2.14 -1.76
CA LEU A 255 6.06 -2.35 -2.90
C LEU A 255 5.72 -3.59 -3.73
N ARG A 256 5.00 -4.55 -3.17
CA ARG A 256 4.46 -5.70 -3.90
C ARG A 256 3.50 -5.28 -5.02
N ARG A 257 2.69 -4.22 -4.78
CA ARG A 257 1.70 -3.68 -5.74
C ARG A 257 2.29 -2.59 -6.62
N HIS A 258 3.32 -1.90 -6.14
CA HIS A 258 3.98 -0.78 -6.79
C HIS A 258 5.50 -0.99 -6.87
N PRO A 259 5.97 -2.03 -7.59
CA PRO A 259 7.39 -2.43 -7.57
C PRO A 259 8.34 -1.36 -8.10
N ASP A 260 7.86 -0.47 -8.98
CA ASP A 260 8.62 0.66 -9.51
C ASP A 260 8.86 1.77 -8.47
N ALA A 261 8.00 1.88 -7.45
CA ALA A 261 8.11 2.90 -6.41
C ALA A 261 9.44 2.81 -5.66
N ARG A 262 9.98 1.60 -5.44
CA ARG A 262 11.28 1.38 -4.77
C ARG A 262 12.44 2.10 -5.45
N TRP A 263 12.37 2.30 -6.77
CA TRP A 263 13.42 2.95 -7.57
C TRP A 263 13.23 4.46 -7.72
N ARG A 264 12.04 4.98 -7.46
CA ARG A 264 11.74 6.42 -7.47
C ARG A 264 11.94 7.06 -6.11
N LEU A 265 11.84 6.27 -5.04
CA LEU A 265 12.05 6.74 -3.68
C LEU A 265 13.53 7.04 -3.43
N THR A 266 13.80 8.20 -2.81
CA THR A 266 15.12 8.60 -2.35
C THR A 266 15.07 9.08 -0.90
N PRO A 267 16.21 9.18 -0.19
CA PRO A 267 16.23 9.76 1.15
C PRO A 267 15.71 11.20 1.20
N GLU A 268 15.85 11.95 0.09
CA GLU A 268 15.36 13.34 -0.05
C GLU A 268 13.84 13.36 -0.10
N THR A 269 13.23 12.54 -0.98
CA THR A 269 11.77 12.44 -1.10
C THR A 269 11.13 11.91 0.19
N LEU A 270 11.82 11.04 0.94
CA LEU A 270 11.35 10.60 2.25
C LEU A 270 11.27 11.78 3.24
N ARG A 271 12.29 12.64 3.29
CA ARG A 271 12.27 13.85 4.14
C ARG A 271 11.16 14.82 3.75
N GLU A 272 10.97 15.07 2.45
CA GLU A 272 9.88 15.93 1.94
C GLU A 272 8.49 15.41 2.35
N LEU A 273 8.30 14.08 2.37
CA LEU A 273 7.07 13.45 2.83
C LEU A 273 6.88 13.61 4.33
N VAL A 274 7.93 13.43 5.13
CA VAL A 274 7.90 13.66 6.58
C VAL A 274 7.48 15.11 6.90
N ASP A 275 8.07 16.09 6.21
CA ASP A 275 7.72 17.51 6.37
C ASP A 275 6.27 17.80 5.94
N LEU A 276 5.78 17.12 4.90
CA LEU A 276 4.39 17.25 4.44
C LEU A 276 3.42 16.67 5.47
N GLN A 277 3.70 15.50 6.01
CA GLN A 277 2.90 14.82 7.03
C GLN A 277 2.80 15.65 8.31
N GLU A 278 3.90 16.27 8.73
CA GLU A 278 3.91 17.20 9.87
C GLU A 278 2.94 18.36 9.63
N ARG A 279 3.00 19.03 8.46
CA ARG A 279 2.08 20.13 8.13
C ARG A 279 0.62 19.67 8.06
N ILE A 280 0.35 18.43 7.64
CA ILE A 280 -1.00 17.86 7.62
C ILE A 280 -1.51 17.65 9.06
N LEU A 281 -0.69 17.10 9.94
CA LEU A 281 -1.02 16.91 11.35
C LEU A 281 -1.32 18.24 12.03
N GLU A 282 -0.47 19.25 11.84
CA GLU A 282 -0.66 20.61 12.38
C GLU A 282 -1.94 21.27 11.88
N GLY A 283 -2.29 21.08 10.59
CA GLY A 283 -3.53 21.60 10.01
C GLY A 283 -4.80 20.90 10.54
N ALA A 284 -4.68 19.63 10.91
CA ALA A 284 -5.81 18.84 11.40
C ALA A 284 -6.05 18.97 12.91
N ALA A 285 -5.02 19.22 13.70
CA ALA A 285 -5.12 19.26 15.17
C ALA A 285 -6.20 20.23 15.69
N PRO A 286 -6.35 21.47 15.15
CA PRO A 286 -7.37 22.42 15.60
C PRO A 286 -8.81 21.97 15.33
N LEU A 287 -9.02 21.04 14.39
CA LEU A 287 -10.37 20.55 14.05
C LEU A 287 -10.95 19.61 15.10
N VAL A 288 -10.10 18.98 15.88
CA VAL A 288 -10.52 17.96 16.83
C VAL A 288 -10.95 18.63 18.13
N PRO A 289 -12.24 18.58 18.54
CA PRO A 289 -12.68 19.13 19.81
C PRO A 289 -12.17 18.29 21.00
N ALA A 290 -12.30 18.82 22.20
CA ALA A 290 -12.05 18.05 23.43
C ALA A 290 -12.92 16.76 23.43
N GLY A 291 -12.29 15.63 23.77
CA GLY A 291 -12.90 14.29 23.66
C GLY A 291 -13.01 13.73 22.22
N GLY A 292 -12.62 14.50 21.21
CA GLY A 292 -12.57 14.06 19.82
C GLY A 292 -11.31 13.25 19.51
N HIS A 293 -11.28 12.63 18.31
CA HIS A 293 -10.22 11.72 17.90
C HIS A 293 -9.54 12.15 16.60
N LEU A 294 -8.22 12.04 16.58
CA LEU A 294 -7.38 12.14 15.40
C LEU A 294 -6.76 10.76 15.11
N VAL A 295 -7.02 10.21 13.95
CA VAL A 295 -6.40 8.95 13.50
C VAL A 295 -5.40 9.27 12.41
N TYR A 296 -4.13 9.06 12.70
CA TYR A 296 -3.03 9.19 11.77
C TYR A 296 -2.71 7.82 11.20
N ALA A 297 -2.60 7.67 9.88
CA ALA A 297 -2.32 6.39 9.22
C ALA A 297 -1.40 6.56 8.01
N THR A 298 -0.62 5.52 7.73
CA THR A 298 0.26 5.39 6.55
C THR A 298 0.27 3.95 6.04
N CYS A 299 0.80 3.75 4.83
CA CYS A 299 1.15 2.43 4.29
C CYS A 299 2.68 2.25 4.16
N THR A 300 3.48 2.99 4.90
CA THR A 300 4.94 2.90 4.91
C THR A 300 5.46 2.03 6.05
N LEU A 301 6.70 1.55 5.91
CA LEU A 301 7.46 0.86 6.95
C LEU A 301 8.48 1.76 7.63
N GLU A 302 8.60 3.02 7.20
CA GLU A 302 9.64 3.94 7.68
C GLU A 302 9.23 4.59 9.00
N GLU A 303 10.13 4.52 9.99
CA GLU A 303 9.87 5.00 11.35
C GLU A 303 9.62 6.51 11.41
N GLU A 304 10.32 7.28 10.58
CA GLU A 304 10.17 8.74 10.52
C GLU A 304 8.76 9.17 10.09
N GLU A 305 8.11 8.36 9.24
CA GLU A 305 6.74 8.62 8.77
C GLU A 305 5.67 8.04 9.72
N ASN A 306 6.06 7.17 10.65
CA ASN A 306 5.18 6.43 11.56
C ASN A 306 5.35 6.91 13.00
N GLU A 307 6.11 6.14 13.79
CA GLU A 307 6.33 6.41 15.22
C GLU A 307 6.97 7.78 15.46
N GLY A 308 7.84 8.20 14.55
CA GLY A 308 8.52 9.50 14.58
C GLY A 308 7.53 10.65 14.52
N GLN A 309 6.58 10.60 13.56
CA GLN A 309 5.53 11.63 13.44
C GLN A 309 4.66 11.70 14.68
N VAL A 310 4.19 10.56 15.16
CA VAL A 310 3.33 10.50 16.36
C VAL A 310 4.05 11.04 17.58
N ARG A 311 5.31 10.67 17.79
CA ARG A 311 6.13 11.17 18.90
C ARG A 311 6.34 12.69 18.84
N THR A 312 6.67 13.21 17.66
CA THR A 312 6.88 14.64 17.43
C THR A 312 5.60 15.43 17.65
N PHE A 313 4.48 14.95 17.11
CA PHE A 313 3.17 15.56 17.29
C PHE A 313 2.77 15.63 18.78
N LEU A 314 2.85 14.52 19.50
CA LEU A 314 2.50 14.48 20.93
C LEU A 314 3.39 15.37 21.80
N ALA A 315 4.65 15.58 21.43
CA ALA A 315 5.55 16.49 22.13
C ALA A 315 5.15 17.97 21.95
N ARG A 316 4.54 18.34 20.84
CA ARG A 316 4.06 19.71 20.54
C ARG A 316 2.62 19.96 20.99
N HIS A 317 1.83 18.89 21.04
CA HIS A 317 0.41 18.93 21.39
C HIS A 317 0.13 18.11 22.67
N PRO A 318 0.52 18.60 23.84
CA PRO A 318 0.34 17.88 25.11
C PRO A 318 -1.13 17.64 25.48
N GLU A 319 -2.07 18.33 24.82
CA GLU A 319 -3.51 18.08 24.93
C GLU A 319 -3.96 16.79 24.24
N PHE A 320 -3.13 16.16 23.38
CA PHE A 320 -3.42 14.88 22.76
C PHE A 320 -2.68 13.74 23.47
N HIS A 321 -3.30 12.57 23.51
CA HIS A 321 -2.70 11.34 24.03
C HIS A 321 -3.13 10.13 23.19
N LEU A 322 -2.34 9.06 23.20
CA LEU A 322 -2.70 7.81 22.55
C LEU A 322 -3.94 7.21 23.20
N LYS A 323 -4.89 6.77 22.35
CA LYS A 323 -6.12 6.11 22.78
C LYS A 323 -6.18 4.69 22.23
N GLU A 324 -6.25 3.72 23.12
CA GLU A 324 -6.45 2.32 22.73
C GLU A 324 -7.83 2.11 22.10
N THR A 325 -7.88 1.14 21.19
CA THR A 325 -9.12 0.59 20.67
C THR A 325 -9.07 -0.93 20.75
N GLY A 326 -10.15 -1.56 21.22
CA GLY A 326 -10.28 -3.02 21.23
C GLY A 326 -10.77 -3.63 19.91
N ALA A 327 -10.84 -2.83 18.85
CA ALA A 327 -11.49 -3.22 17.60
C ALA A 327 -10.62 -4.07 16.68
N VAL A 328 -9.32 -4.20 16.95
CA VAL A 328 -8.39 -5.04 16.18
C VAL A 328 -7.66 -6.03 17.08
N PRO A 329 -7.34 -7.25 16.59
CA PRO A 329 -6.59 -8.24 17.36
C PRO A 329 -5.20 -7.73 17.78
N ALA A 330 -4.76 -8.13 19.00
CA ALA A 330 -3.52 -7.68 19.60
C ALA A 330 -2.27 -7.95 18.75
N ARG A 331 -2.29 -8.98 17.90
CA ARG A 331 -1.16 -9.30 17.00
C ARG A 331 -0.87 -8.23 15.94
N TYR A 332 -1.83 -7.33 15.69
CA TYR A 332 -1.66 -6.19 14.79
C TYR A 332 -1.33 -4.90 15.53
N LEU A 333 -1.10 -4.97 16.84
CA LEU A 333 -0.76 -3.83 17.68
C LEU A 333 0.69 -3.91 18.16
N ASP A 334 1.37 -2.77 18.19
CA ASP A 334 2.66 -2.66 18.84
C ASP A 334 2.52 -2.52 20.38
N GLU A 335 3.64 -2.37 21.08
CA GLU A 335 3.68 -2.20 22.53
C GLU A 335 2.91 -0.97 23.03
N MET A 336 2.82 0.08 22.20
CA MET A 336 2.09 1.33 22.49
C MET A 336 0.63 1.25 22.03
N LYS A 337 0.14 0.08 21.64
CA LYS A 337 -1.22 -0.18 21.12
C LYS A 337 -1.57 0.58 19.84
N ARG A 338 -0.56 0.96 19.04
CA ARG A 338 -0.75 1.49 17.70
C ARG A 338 -0.86 0.33 16.72
N LEU A 339 -1.66 0.52 15.66
CA LEU A 339 -1.73 -0.47 14.58
C LEU A 339 -0.38 -0.56 13.87
N ARG A 340 0.15 -1.77 13.73
CA ARG A 340 1.36 -2.08 12.97
C ARG A 340 1.20 -3.39 12.22
N VAL A 341 1.06 -3.29 10.91
CA VAL A 341 0.98 -4.45 10.00
C VAL A 341 2.29 -4.52 9.21
N LEU A 342 3.04 -5.59 9.38
CA LEU A 342 4.30 -5.82 8.68
C LEU A 342 4.09 -6.89 7.60
N PRO A 343 4.42 -6.59 6.32
CA PRO A 343 4.18 -7.52 5.21
C PRO A 343 4.83 -8.90 5.42
N GLN A 344 6.07 -8.93 5.91
CA GLN A 344 6.81 -10.17 6.16
C GLN A 344 6.23 -11.05 7.27
N GLU A 345 5.35 -10.52 8.12
CA GLU A 345 4.69 -11.26 9.20
C GLU A 345 3.28 -11.70 8.82
N THR A 346 2.59 -10.90 7.99
CA THR A 346 1.16 -11.07 7.74
C THR A 346 0.83 -11.52 6.32
N GLY A 347 1.72 -11.25 5.37
CA GLY A 347 1.45 -11.41 3.93
C GLY A 347 0.56 -10.30 3.34
N PHE A 348 0.10 -9.32 4.15
CA PHE A 348 -0.68 -8.17 3.75
C PHE A 348 0.23 -6.99 3.37
N ASP A 349 -0.34 -5.95 2.78
CA ASP A 349 0.35 -4.68 2.63
C ASP A 349 0.65 -4.07 4.01
N GLY A 350 1.75 -3.34 4.11
CA GLY A 350 2.11 -2.63 5.33
C GLY A 350 1.08 -1.57 5.69
N ALA A 351 0.80 -1.45 6.98
CA ALA A 351 -0.03 -0.39 7.52
C ALA A 351 0.41 0.02 8.92
N PHE A 352 0.36 1.29 9.18
CA PHE A 352 0.52 1.88 10.50
C PHE A 352 -0.66 2.79 10.79
N ALA A 353 -1.15 2.80 12.04
CA ALA A 353 -2.06 3.85 12.50
C ALA A 353 -1.91 4.11 13.99
N ALA A 354 -2.08 5.40 14.37
CA ALA A 354 -2.18 5.85 15.74
C ALA A 354 -3.50 6.60 15.93
N ARG A 355 -4.26 6.24 16.96
CA ARG A 355 -5.46 6.95 17.38
C ARG A 355 -5.12 7.85 18.57
N LEU A 356 -5.39 9.12 18.42
CA LEU A 356 -5.10 10.16 19.38
C LEU A 356 -6.44 10.76 19.86
N GLU A 357 -6.59 10.94 21.16
CA GLU A 357 -7.74 11.64 21.76
C GLU A 357 -7.27 12.99 22.27
N ARG A 358 -8.03 14.05 21.99
CA ARG A 358 -7.81 15.36 22.58
C ARG A 358 -8.44 15.40 23.98
N GLY A 359 -7.63 15.62 25.00
CA GLY A 359 -8.07 15.82 26.38
C GLY A 359 -9.02 17.01 26.56
N SER A 360 -9.65 17.06 27.71
CA SER A 360 -10.61 18.12 28.08
C SER A 360 -9.89 19.43 28.40
#